data_86212cf5cb4aec91524a4ebbb1e91172
#
_entry.id   86212cf5cb4aec91524a4ebbb1e91172
#
_cell.length_a   1.000
_cell.length_b   1.000
_cell.length_c   1.000
_cell.angle_alpha   90.00
_cell.angle_beta   90.00
_cell.angle_gamma   90.00
#
_symmetry.space_group_name_H-M   'P 1'
#
loop_
_entity.id
_entity.type
_entity.pdbx_description
1 polymer ?
#
loop_
_entity_poly.entity_id
_entity_poly.type
_entity_poly.pdbx_seq_one_letter_code
_entity_poly.pdbx_strand_id
1 'polypeptide(L)'
;IIVSLVGSEMCIRDSYLIVSFSILLFAISKSGFSGGGLALISVTLLSITYGPLTAIAILMPMLIVCDVIALFLNRKHFEYKILWSIAPYSLLGVIIGTILFKFINLSMISIFIGSISLLYVLLNYLIADNKNLKKIPFYGSKSFWGALAGFTSFVLHSGGLPLNIYFMSIYNKKVQFVAGVVFSIALINLFKLIPYFYLEILNFEKLYNYLIFSPIAVIGVILGHWMNSKLSDNSFFTII
;
A
#
# COMPACT_ATOMS: atom_id res chain seq x y z
N ILE A 1 -9.06 -39.84 14.14
CA ILE A 1 -9.96 -38.68 14.35
C ILE A 1 -9.25 -37.61 15.19
N ILE A 2 -8.57 -37.94 16.31
CA ILE A 2 -7.86 -36.94 17.15
C ILE A 2 -6.70 -36.27 16.40
N VAL A 3 -5.93 -37.01 15.62
CA VAL A 3 -4.78 -36.47 14.84
C VAL A 3 -5.25 -35.51 13.74
N SER A 4 -6.43 -35.73 13.14
CA SER A 4 -6.99 -34.81 12.13
C SER A 4 -7.53 -33.51 12.74
N LEU A 5 -8.08 -33.55 13.95
CA LEU A 5 -8.54 -32.37 14.67
C LEU A 5 -7.38 -31.48 15.12
N VAL A 6 -6.33 -32.06 15.68
CA VAL A 6 -5.12 -31.31 16.08
C VAL A 6 -4.43 -30.68 14.86
N GLY A 7 -4.36 -31.38 13.72
CA GLY A 7 -3.83 -30.84 12.47
C GLY A 7 -4.65 -29.69 11.91
N SER A 8 -5.97 -29.75 11.98
CA SER A 8 -6.86 -28.67 11.50
C SER A 8 -6.80 -27.43 12.41
N GLU A 9 -6.78 -27.58 13.72
CA GLU A 9 -6.67 -26.46 14.66
C GLU A 9 -5.30 -25.76 14.56
N MET A 10 -4.22 -26.53 14.38
CA MET A 10 -2.88 -25.98 14.17
C MET A 10 -2.80 -25.19 12.85
N CYS A 11 -3.37 -25.72 11.78
CA CYS A 11 -3.44 -25.04 10.49
C CYS A 11 -4.26 -23.74 10.54
N ILE A 12 -5.39 -23.74 11.24
CA ILE A 12 -6.23 -22.55 11.44
C ILE A 12 -5.49 -21.48 12.25
N ARG A 13 -4.85 -21.87 13.35
CA ARG A 13 -4.06 -20.94 14.18
C ARG A 13 -2.91 -20.30 13.42
N ASP A 14 -2.18 -21.09 12.65
CA ASP A 14 -1.06 -20.58 11.84
C ASP A 14 -1.57 -19.63 10.75
N SER A 15 -2.73 -19.89 10.17
CA SER A 15 -3.39 -18.99 9.21
C SER A 15 -3.71 -17.63 9.82
N TYR A 16 -4.27 -17.58 11.03
CA TYR A 16 -4.55 -16.32 11.72
C TYR A 16 -3.28 -15.54 12.08
N LEU A 17 -2.21 -16.24 12.46
CA LEU A 17 -0.91 -15.61 12.77
C LEU A 17 -0.31 -14.94 11.53
N ILE A 18 -0.32 -15.62 10.37
CA ILE A 18 0.20 -15.06 9.12
C ILE A 18 -0.62 -13.84 8.69
N VAL A 19 -1.94 -13.90 8.76
CA VAL A 19 -2.82 -12.76 8.45
C VAL A 19 -2.53 -11.59 9.39
N SER A 20 -2.48 -11.84 10.69
CA SER A 20 -2.24 -10.81 11.70
C SER A 20 -0.88 -10.15 11.53
N PHE A 21 0.16 -10.92 11.30
CA PHE A 21 1.52 -10.43 11.05
C PHE A 21 1.60 -9.61 9.76
N SER A 22 0.99 -10.10 8.69
CA SER A 22 0.94 -9.39 7.41
C SER A 22 0.19 -8.05 7.53
N ILE A 23 -0.95 -8.02 8.21
CA ILE A 23 -1.71 -6.80 8.45
C ILE A 23 -0.90 -5.82 9.31
N LEU A 24 -0.18 -6.29 10.32
CA LEU A 24 0.67 -5.44 11.15
C LEU A 24 1.76 -4.76 10.32
N LEU A 25 2.51 -5.52 9.51
CA LEU A 25 3.54 -4.98 8.61
C LEU A 25 2.95 -3.97 7.62
N PHE A 26 1.80 -4.32 7.04
CA PHE A 26 1.09 -3.48 6.11
C PHE A 26 0.68 -2.15 6.75
N ALA A 27 0.10 -2.20 7.95
CA ALA A 27 -0.34 -1.03 8.68
C ALA A 27 0.82 -0.12 9.12
N ILE A 28 1.95 -0.68 9.54
CA ILE A 28 3.17 0.08 9.83
C ILE A 28 3.61 0.89 8.60
N SER A 29 3.54 0.30 7.41
CA SER A 29 3.93 0.98 6.17
C SER A 29 3.05 2.20 5.84
N LYS A 30 1.78 2.19 6.28
CA LYS A 30 0.81 3.25 5.98
C LYS A 30 1.04 4.57 6.68
N SER A 31 1.83 4.60 7.72
CA SER A 31 2.23 5.83 8.41
C SER A 31 3.48 6.51 7.81
N GLY A 32 3.85 6.13 6.60
CA GLY A 32 5.02 6.67 5.88
C GLY A 32 6.35 6.05 6.30
N PHE A 33 6.31 4.97 7.10
CA PHE A 33 7.51 4.24 7.46
C PHE A 33 7.86 3.22 6.37
N SER A 34 9.11 3.17 5.95
CA SER A 34 9.67 2.20 4.98
C SER A 34 9.25 2.31 3.51
N GLY A 35 8.79 3.46 3.05
CA GLY A 35 8.62 3.71 1.60
C GLY A 35 7.70 2.75 0.83
N GLY A 36 6.95 1.89 1.51
CA GLY A 36 6.06 0.91 0.88
C GLY A 36 6.62 -0.52 0.77
N GLY A 37 7.87 -0.76 1.12
CA GLY A 37 8.47 -2.11 1.09
C GLY A 37 7.75 -3.10 2.00
N LEU A 38 7.39 -2.70 3.23
CA LEU A 38 6.62 -3.54 4.14
C LEU A 38 5.22 -3.88 3.60
N ALA A 39 4.60 -2.97 2.84
CA ALA A 39 3.32 -3.25 2.19
C ALA A 39 3.47 -4.36 1.13
N LEU A 40 4.53 -4.32 0.32
CA LEU A 40 4.81 -5.38 -0.65
C LEU A 40 5.06 -6.74 0.00
N ILE A 41 5.85 -6.77 1.08
CA ILE A 41 6.08 -8.01 1.85
C ILE A 41 4.74 -8.58 2.34
N SER A 42 3.87 -7.74 2.89
CA SER A 42 2.56 -8.15 3.40
C SER A 42 1.67 -8.74 2.29
N VAL A 43 1.57 -8.04 1.15
CA VAL A 43 0.80 -8.51 -0.02
C VAL A 43 1.36 -9.84 -0.52
N THR A 44 2.68 -9.97 -0.61
CA THR A 44 3.34 -11.20 -1.06
C THR A 44 3.08 -12.37 -0.11
N LEU A 45 3.23 -12.17 1.21
CA LEU A 45 2.97 -13.21 2.21
C LEU A 45 1.52 -13.72 2.13
N LEU A 46 0.56 -12.81 2.08
CA LEU A 46 -0.85 -13.18 1.94
C LEU A 46 -1.14 -13.83 0.59
N SER A 47 -0.49 -13.39 -0.49
CA SER A 47 -0.69 -13.95 -1.83
C SER A 47 -0.16 -15.38 -1.95
N ILE A 48 0.94 -15.69 -1.31
CA ILE A 48 1.49 -17.06 -1.26
C ILE A 48 0.57 -17.98 -0.45
N THR A 49 0.00 -17.47 0.64
CA THR A 49 -0.80 -18.30 1.57
C THR A 49 -2.23 -18.50 1.08
N TYR A 50 -2.88 -17.44 0.57
CA TYR A 50 -4.33 -17.43 0.26
C TYR A 50 -4.66 -17.17 -1.20
N GLY A 51 -3.63 -16.95 -2.01
CA GLY A 51 -3.77 -16.48 -3.38
C GLY A 51 -3.93 -14.96 -3.49
N PRO A 52 -3.59 -14.40 -4.66
CA PRO A 52 -3.47 -12.95 -4.85
C PRO A 52 -4.80 -12.18 -4.68
N LEU A 53 -5.92 -12.74 -5.16
CA LEU A 53 -7.23 -12.07 -5.03
C LEU A 53 -7.70 -11.99 -3.57
N THR A 54 -7.52 -13.07 -2.82
CA THR A 54 -7.88 -13.11 -1.40
C THR A 54 -6.99 -12.16 -0.59
N ALA A 55 -5.69 -12.08 -0.90
CA ALA A 55 -4.77 -11.15 -0.28
C ALA A 55 -5.24 -9.69 -0.45
N ILE A 56 -5.61 -9.32 -1.68
CA ILE A 56 -6.12 -7.98 -2.01
C ILE A 56 -7.44 -7.72 -1.26
N ALA A 57 -8.34 -8.71 -1.20
CA ALA A 57 -9.63 -8.59 -0.51
C ALA A 57 -9.49 -8.42 1.02
N ILE A 58 -8.57 -9.16 1.65
CA ILE A 58 -8.27 -9.04 3.09
C ILE A 58 -7.72 -7.64 3.43
N LEU A 59 -6.79 -7.15 2.61
CA LEU A 59 -6.12 -5.89 2.89
C LEU A 59 -6.99 -4.65 2.63
N MET A 60 -8.03 -4.74 1.79
CA MET A 60 -8.84 -3.57 1.44
C MET A 60 -9.58 -2.94 2.64
N PRO A 61 -10.28 -3.69 3.50
CA PRO A 61 -10.87 -3.13 4.72
C PRO A 61 -9.82 -2.54 5.66
N MET A 62 -8.68 -3.22 5.77
CA MET A 62 -7.57 -2.75 6.62
C MET A 62 -6.99 -1.43 6.11
N LEU A 63 -6.93 -1.24 4.78
CA LEU A 63 -6.55 0.03 4.16
C LEU A 63 -7.44 1.18 4.63
N ILE A 64 -8.75 1.00 4.59
CA ILE A 64 -9.70 2.04 5.00
C ILE A 64 -9.47 2.41 6.47
N VAL A 65 -9.33 1.42 7.34
CA VAL A 65 -9.04 1.66 8.77
C VAL A 65 -7.72 2.42 8.94
N CYS A 66 -6.66 1.96 8.27
CA CYS A 66 -5.35 2.61 8.32
C CYS A 66 -5.41 4.06 7.81
N ASP A 67 -6.11 4.29 6.69
CA ASP A 67 -6.21 5.61 6.07
C ASP A 67 -6.92 6.60 6.99
N VAL A 68 -8.02 6.22 7.64
CA VAL A 68 -8.75 7.09 8.59
C VAL A 68 -7.80 7.57 9.70
N ILE A 69 -7.03 6.65 10.29
CA ILE A 69 -6.10 6.98 11.37
C ILE A 69 -4.93 7.82 10.84
N ALA A 70 -4.33 7.42 9.73
CA ALA A 70 -3.19 8.12 9.14
C ALA A 70 -3.56 9.54 8.70
N LEU A 71 -4.74 9.76 8.14
CA LEU A 71 -5.28 11.09 7.80
C LEU A 71 -5.44 11.95 9.05
N PHE A 72 -6.01 11.40 10.12
CA PHE A 72 -6.18 12.12 11.39
C PHE A 72 -4.84 12.56 11.99
N LEU A 73 -3.84 11.66 11.99
CA LEU A 73 -2.51 11.94 12.53
C LEU A 73 -1.75 13.01 11.72
N ASN A 74 -1.96 13.05 10.39
CA ASN A 74 -1.23 13.94 9.49
C ASN A 74 -2.03 15.18 9.04
N ARG A 75 -3.25 15.42 9.60
CA ARG A 75 -4.18 16.48 9.16
C ARG A 75 -3.62 17.91 9.19
N LYS A 76 -2.65 18.20 10.05
CA LYS A 76 -2.07 19.56 10.21
C LYS A 76 -1.15 19.97 9.06
N HIS A 77 -0.70 19.01 8.26
CA HIS A 77 0.31 19.21 7.21
C HIS A 77 -0.25 18.97 5.81
N PHE A 78 -1.57 18.99 5.69
CA PHE A 78 -2.29 18.72 4.46
C PHE A 78 -2.25 19.90 3.49
N GLU A 79 -1.91 19.63 2.23
CA GLU A 79 -1.87 20.61 1.16
C GLU A 79 -2.88 20.24 0.04
N TYR A 80 -4.06 20.87 0.05
CA TYR A 80 -5.15 20.62 -0.92
C TYR A 80 -4.68 20.71 -2.37
N LYS A 81 -3.90 21.75 -2.68
CA LYS A 81 -3.50 22.06 -4.06
C LYS A 81 -2.74 20.90 -4.70
N ILE A 82 -1.87 20.26 -3.95
CA ILE A 82 -1.06 19.14 -4.46
C ILE A 82 -1.92 17.90 -4.60
N LEU A 83 -2.76 17.58 -3.61
CA LEU A 83 -3.67 16.46 -3.68
C LEU A 83 -4.56 16.53 -4.92
N TRP A 84 -5.25 17.65 -5.12
CA TRP A 84 -6.14 17.82 -6.28
C TRP A 84 -5.39 17.87 -7.61
N SER A 85 -4.11 18.22 -7.61
CA SER A 85 -3.29 18.19 -8.83
C SER A 85 -2.94 16.78 -9.28
N ILE A 86 -2.83 15.80 -8.37
CA ILE A 86 -2.49 14.41 -8.67
C ILE A 86 -3.74 13.51 -8.79
N ALA A 87 -4.84 13.89 -8.17
CA ALA A 87 -6.09 13.13 -8.13
C ALA A 87 -6.60 12.64 -9.49
N PRO A 88 -6.71 13.48 -10.55
CA PRO A 88 -7.24 13.03 -11.84
C PRO A 88 -6.36 11.97 -12.49
N TYR A 89 -5.05 12.07 -12.35
CA TYR A 89 -4.12 11.09 -12.89
C TYR A 89 -4.19 9.78 -12.12
N SER A 90 -4.30 9.83 -10.80
CA SER A 90 -4.49 8.64 -9.98
C SER A 90 -5.81 7.93 -10.29
N LEU A 91 -6.88 8.69 -10.52
CA LEU A 91 -8.16 8.14 -10.94
C LEU A 91 -8.03 7.44 -12.32
N LEU A 92 -7.34 8.06 -13.29
CA LEU A 92 -7.05 7.42 -14.57
C LEU A 92 -6.30 6.09 -14.39
N GLY A 93 -5.31 6.05 -13.50
CA GLY A 93 -4.59 4.83 -13.17
C GLY A 93 -5.50 3.74 -12.59
N VAL A 94 -6.41 4.10 -11.70
CA VAL A 94 -7.43 3.17 -11.14
C VAL A 94 -8.37 2.66 -12.24
N ILE A 95 -8.83 3.53 -13.14
CA ILE A 95 -9.71 3.15 -14.26
C ILE A 95 -8.98 2.16 -15.20
N ILE A 96 -7.74 2.46 -15.58
CA ILE A 96 -6.92 1.56 -16.40
C ILE A 96 -6.75 0.22 -15.70
N GLY A 97 -6.41 0.22 -14.40
CA GLY A 97 -6.31 -0.99 -13.58
C GLY A 97 -7.61 -1.80 -13.57
N THR A 98 -8.75 -1.13 -13.42
CA THR A 98 -10.08 -1.76 -13.43
C THR A 98 -10.40 -2.44 -14.76
N ILE A 99 -10.11 -1.76 -15.88
CA ILE A 99 -10.36 -2.30 -17.22
C ILE A 99 -9.45 -3.50 -17.48
N LEU A 100 -8.17 -3.37 -17.22
CA LEU A 100 -7.19 -4.43 -17.45
C LEU A 100 -7.43 -5.64 -16.54
N PHE A 101 -7.93 -5.42 -15.32
CA PHE A 101 -8.19 -6.51 -14.38
C PHE A 101 -9.15 -7.57 -14.89
N LYS A 102 -10.08 -7.20 -15.80
CA LYS A 102 -11.00 -8.14 -16.45
C LYS A 102 -10.28 -9.13 -17.39
N PHE A 103 -9.11 -8.77 -17.86
CA PHE A 103 -8.30 -9.57 -18.79
C PHE A 103 -7.11 -10.27 -18.11
N ILE A 104 -6.87 -9.96 -16.82
CA ILE A 104 -5.75 -10.50 -16.05
C ILE A 104 -6.19 -11.78 -15.36
N ASN A 105 -5.45 -12.86 -15.56
CA ASN A 105 -5.62 -14.11 -14.80
C ASN A 105 -4.79 -14.09 -13.49
N LEU A 106 -5.05 -15.06 -12.59
CA LEU A 106 -4.38 -15.17 -11.30
C LEU A 106 -2.85 -15.26 -11.42
N SER A 107 -2.35 -15.96 -12.42
CA SER A 107 -0.91 -16.10 -12.66
C SER A 107 -0.28 -14.77 -13.04
N MET A 108 -0.97 -13.96 -13.86
CA MET A 108 -0.50 -12.60 -14.19
C MET A 108 -0.44 -11.70 -12.96
N ILE A 109 -1.41 -11.76 -12.05
CA ILE A 109 -1.36 -10.97 -10.81
C ILE A 109 -0.13 -11.35 -9.99
N SER A 110 0.16 -12.66 -9.86
CA SER A 110 1.35 -13.13 -9.15
C SER A 110 2.65 -12.65 -9.80
N ILE A 111 2.72 -12.66 -11.13
CA ILE A 111 3.87 -12.12 -11.88
C ILE A 111 4.02 -10.63 -11.65
N PHE A 112 2.92 -9.86 -11.66
CA PHE A 112 2.95 -8.43 -11.35
C PHE A 112 3.46 -8.15 -9.93
N ILE A 113 2.99 -8.91 -8.92
CA ILE A 113 3.47 -8.79 -7.53
C ILE A 113 4.99 -9.01 -7.49
N GLY A 114 5.47 -10.10 -8.07
CA GLY A 114 6.89 -10.43 -8.10
C GLY A 114 7.73 -9.39 -8.85
N SER A 115 7.28 -8.98 -10.04
CA SER A 115 7.98 -8.01 -10.87
C SER A 115 8.09 -6.64 -10.20
N ILE A 116 7.02 -6.15 -9.59
CA ILE A 116 7.03 -4.87 -8.88
C ILE A 116 7.88 -4.95 -7.62
N SER A 117 7.87 -6.08 -6.91
CA SER A 117 8.73 -6.29 -5.75
C SER A 117 10.22 -6.27 -6.13
N LEU A 118 10.58 -6.94 -7.22
CA LEU A 118 11.96 -6.93 -7.76
C LEU A 118 12.36 -5.53 -8.23
N LEU A 119 11.47 -4.85 -8.96
CA LEU A 119 11.70 -3.49 -9.43
C LEU A 119 11.91 -2.53 -8.27
N TYR A 120 11.15 -2.69 -7.19
CA TYR A 120 11.31 -1.88 -5.98
C TYR A 120 12.70 -2.06 -5.37
N VAL A 121 13.14 -3.31 -5.17
CA VAL A 121 14.47 -3.60 -4.63
C VAL A 121 15.57 -3.02 -5.53
N LEU A 122 15.43 -3.21 -6.85
CA LEU A 122 16.40 -2.69 -7.82
C LEU A 122 16.46 -1.16 -7.82
N LEU A 123 15.29 -0.49 -7.80
CA LEU A 123 15.23 0.97 -7.75
C LEU A 123 15.84 1.50 -6.45
N ASN A 124 15.54 0.90 -5.30
CA ASN A 124 16.17 1.31 -4.04
C ASN A 124 17.68 1.14 -4.06
N TYR A 125 18.17 0.03 -4.61
CA TYR A 125 19.62 -0.20 -4.74
C TYR A 125 20.29 0.86 -5.65
N LEU A 126 19.68 1.15 -6.79
CA LEU A 126 20.19 2.14 -7.76
C LEU A 126 20.10 3.58 -7.22
N ILE A 127 19.07 3.89 -6.44
CA ILE A 127 18.86 5.22 -5.85
C ILE A 127 19.82 5.42 -4.66
N ALA A 128 20.04 4.41 -3.84
CA ALA A 128 20.95 4.49 -2.69
C ALA A 128 22.39 4.82 -3.10
N ASP A 129 22.83 4.31 -4.24
CA ASP A 129 24.19 4.54 -4.75
C ASP A 129 24.31 5.86 -5.54
N ASN A 130 23.21 6.39 -6.07
CA ASN A 130 23.18 7.59 -6.90
C ASN A 130 22.34 8.70 -6.26
N LYS A 131 23.00 9.72 -5.70
CA LYS A 131 22.37 10.95 -5.20
C LYS A 131 21.64 11.78 -6.29
N ASN A 132 21.49 11.26 -7.51
CA ASN A 132 20.91 11.94 -8.67
C ASN A 132 19.50 11.42 -8.99
N LEU A 133 18.56 11.60 -8.08
CA LEU A 133 17.13 11.32 -8.31
C LEU A 133 16.60 12.00 -9.59
N LYS A 134 17.16 13.15 -9.96
CA LYS A 134 16.80 13.89 -11.20
C LYS A 134 17.05 13.11 -12.50
N LYS A 135 17.82 12.03 -12.46
CA LYS A 135 18.06 11.15 -13.61
C LYS A 135 16.95 10.11 -13.82
N ILE A 136 16.04 9.96 -12.84
CA ILE A 136 14.90 9.06 -13.00
C ILE A 136 13.99 9.62 -14.11
N PRO A 137 13.60 8.81 -15.10
CA PRO A 137 12.68 9.24 -16.15
C PRO A 137 11.39 9.80 -15.55
N PHE A 138 10.91 10.92 -16.10
CA PHE A 138 9.69 11.61 -15.62
C PHE A 138 9.74 12.10 -14.16
N TYR A 139 10.94 12.23 -13.56
CA TYR A 139 11.07 12.77 -12.21
C TYR A 139 10.32 14.09 -12.06
N GLY A 140 9.42 14.18 -11.05
CA GLY A 140 8.53 15.33 -10.86
C GLY A 140 7.27 15.35 -11.73
N SER A 141 7.05 14.38 -12.62
CA SER A 141 5.84 14.30 -13.44
C SER A 141 4.66 13.75 -12.63
N LYS A 142 3.76 14.63 -12.21
CA LYS A 142 2.53 14.24 -11.49
C LYS A 142 1.60 13.34 -12.30
N SER A 143 1.54 13.52 -13.62
CA SER A 143 0.71 12.72 -14.51
C SER A 143 1.20 11.29 -14.59
N PHE A 144 2.48 11.08 -14.81
CA PHE A 144 3.07 9.74 -14.89
C PHE A 144 3.00 9.01 -13.55
N TRP A 145 3.54 9.62 -12.50
CA TRP A 145 3.61 8.98 -11.17
C TRP A 145 2.23 8.84 -10.51
N GLY A 146 1.32 9.79 -10.75
CA GLY A 146 -0.07 9.68 -10.27
C GLY A 146 -0.81 8.53 -10.94
N ALA A 147 -0.73 8.40 -12.26
CA ALA A 147 -1.37 7.30 -12.98
C ALA A 147 -0.76 5.94 -12.58
N LEU A 148 0.56 5.87 -12.48
CA LEU A 148 1.23 4.65 -12.04
C LEU A 148 0.85 4.29 -10.59
N ALA A 149 0.72 5.28 -9.71
CA ALA A 149 0.27 5.05 -8.34
C ALA A 149 -1.16 4.52 -8.26
N GLY A 150 -2.07 5.09 -9.03
CA GLY A 150 -3.44 4.60 -9.12
C GLY A 150 -3.51 3.16 -9.63
N PHE A 151 -2.78 2.85 -10.69
CA PHE A 151 -2.71 1.52 -11.29
C PHE A 151 -2.11 0.49 -10.31
N THR A 152 -0.91 0.75 -9.78
CA THR A 152 -0.22 -0.18 -8.87
C THR A 152 -0.96 -0.32 -7.54
N SER A 153 -1.62 0.74 -7.08
CA SER A 153 -2.49 0.68 -5.91
C SER A 153 -3.72 -0.18 -6.16
N PHE A 154 -4.31 -0.11 -7.34
CA PHE A 154 -5.47 -0.93 -7.70
C PHE A 154 -5.10 -2.41 -7.71
N VAL A 155 -4.02 -2.77 -8.41
CA VAL A 155 -3.64 -4.19 -8.60
C VAL A 155 -2.99 -4.82 -7.37
N LEU A 156 -2.18 -4.05 -6.61
CA LEU A 156 -1.27 -4.60 -5.58
C LEU A 156 -1.29 -3.86 -4.23
N HIS A 157 -2.17 -2.90 -4.03
CA HIS A 157 -2.12 -1.98 -2.87
C HIS A 157 -0.77 -1.26 -2.68
N SER A 158 0.02 -1.12 -3.75
CA SER A 158 1.39 -0.61 -3.75
C SER A 158 1.54 0.79 -4.39
N GLY A 159 0.50 1.61 -4.31
CA GLY A 159 0.53 2.99 -4.85
C GLY A 159 1.52 3.92 -4.14
N GLY A 160 2.00 3.54 -2.96
CA GLY A 160 2.96 4.34 -2.21
C GLY A 160 4.32 4.48 -2.92
N LEU A 161 4.77 3.46 -3.64
CA LEU A 161 6.06 3.47 -4.32
C LEU A 161 6.18 4.58 -5.37
N PRO A 162 5.28 4.67 -6.37
CA PRO A 162 5.31 5.75 -7.33
C PRO A 162 5.10 7.14 -6.70
N LEU A 163 4.24 7.23 -5.66
CA LEU A 163 4.02 8.48 -4.95
C LEU A 163 5.26 8.95 -4.20
N ASN A 164 6.05 8.05 -3.63
CA ASN A 164 7.29 8.42 -2.95
C ASN A 164 8.25 9.12 -3.92
N ILE A 165 8.44 8.58 -5.13
CA ILE A 165 9.31 9.20 -6.15
C ILE A 165 8.78 10.60 -6.52
N TYR A 166 7.49 10.74 -6.72
CA TYR A 166 6.88 12.03 -7.01
C TYR A 166 7.05 13.02 -5.85
N PHE A 167 6.74 12.62 -4.63
CA PHE A 167 6.81 13.51 -3.47
C PHE A 167 8.23 13.85 -3.05
N MET A 168 9.21 12.97 -3.31
CA MET A 168 10.64 13.30 -3.17
C MET A 168 11.08 14.43 -4.10
N SER A 169 10.40 14.61 -5.24
CA SER A 169 10.70 15.72 -6.15
C SER A 169 10.17 17.07 -5.67
N ILE A 170 9.24 17.07 -4.71
CA ILE A 170 8.52 18.28 -4.26
C ILE A 170 8.93 18.67 -2.83
N TYR A 171 9.06 17.68 -1.95
CA TYR A 171 9.23 17.92 -0.52
C TYR A 171 10.62 17.53 -0.01
N ASN A 172 11.19 18.45 0.77
CA ASN A 172 12.44 18.23 1.51
C ASN A 172 12.21 18.00 3.01
N LYS A 173 10.95 18.16 3.49
CA LYS A 173 10.58 17.95 4.88
C LYS A 173 9.73 16.68 5.00
N LYS A 174 10.15 15.79 5.87
CA LYS A 174 9.48 14.50 6.14
C LYS A 174 7.98 14.66 6.39
N VAL A 175 7.58 15.63 7.19
CA VAL A 175 6.19 15.80 7.60
C VAL A 175 5.27 16.13 6.42
N GLN A 176 5.70 17.00 5.51
CA GLN A 176 4.97 17.34 4.28
C GLN A 176 4.93 16.17 3.30
N PHE A 177 6.06 15.48 3.17
CA PHE A 177 6.17 14.27 2.34
C PHE A 177 5.17 13.20 2.80
N VAL A 178 5.20 12.84 4.10
CA VAL A 178 4.31 11.82 4.67
C VAL A 178 2.84 12.22 4.52
N ALA A 179 2.49 13.46 4.81
CA ALA A 179 1.13 13.96 4.61
C ALA A 179 0.71 13.84 3.14
N GLY A 180 1.54 14.28 2.20
CA GLY A 180 1.26 14.17 0.76
C GLY A 180 0.98 12.74 0.32
N VAL A 181 1.84 11.79 0.72
CA VAL A 181 1.68 10.37 0.41
C VAL A 181 0.41 9.80 1.04
N VAL A 182 0.20 10.01 2.34
CA VAL A 182 -0.96 9.47 3.09
C VAL A 182 -2.27 9.96 2.49
N PHE A 183 -2.42 11.26 2.24
CA PHE A 183 -3.66 11.81 1.68
C PHE A 183 -3.91 11.34 0.25
N SER A 184 -2.85 11.23 -0.57
CA SER A 184 -2.98 10.72 -1.95
C SER A 184 -3.37 9.25 -1.97
N ILE A 185 -2.79 8.42 -1.10
CA ILE A 185 -3.14 6.99 -1.00
C ILE A 185 -4.59 6.83 -0.53
N ALA A 186 -5.01 7.58 0.49
CA ALA A 186 -6.38 7.52 0.99
C ALA A 186 -7.39 7.87 -0.13
N LEU A 187 -7.11 8.88 -0.93
CA LEU A 187 -7.94 9.24 -2.07
C LEU A 187 -7.98 8.13 -3.14
N ILE A 188 -6.84 7.53 -3.48
CA ILE A 188 -6.77 6.39 -4.40
C ILE A 188 -7.58 5.21 -3.85
N ASN A 189 -7.51 4.95 -2.55
CA ASN A 189 -8.25 3.87 -1.91
C ASN A 189 -9.78 4.12 -1.98
N LEU A 190 -10.22 5.36 -1.85
CA LEU A 190 -11.63 5.72 -2.09
C LEU A 190 -12.03 5.46 -3.55
N PHE A 191 -11.19 5.83 -4.53
CA PHE A 191 -11.46 5.56 -5.94
C PHE A 191 -11.57 4.06 -6.24
N LYS A 192 -10.82 3.21 -5.55
CA LYS A 192 -10.84 1.75 -5.74
C LYS A 192 -12.09 1.07 -5.19
N LEU A 193 -12.77 1.65 -4.21
CA LEU A 193 -13.91 1.00 -3.55
C LEU A 193 -14.98 0.59 -4.57
N ILE A 194 -15.39 1.52 -5.43
CA ILE A 194 -16.44 1.26 -6.42
C ILE A 194 -16.07 0.09 -7.34
N PRO A 195 -14.91 0.11 -8.04
CA PRO A 195 -14.56 -1.01 -8.91
C PRO A 195 -14.30 -2.33 -8.16
N TYR A 196 -13.86 -2.29 -6.91
CA TYR A 196 -13.68 -3.53 -6.13
C TYR A 196 -15.00 -4.23 -5.80
N PHE A 197 -16.05 -3.47 -5.51
CA PHE A 197 -17.39 -4.03 -5.38
C PHE A 197 -17.95 -4.49 -6.72
N TYR A 198 -17.75 -3.71 -7.79
CA TYR A 198 -18.21 -4.06 -9.14
C TYR A 198 -17.56 -5.34 -9.69
N LEU A 199 -16.29 -5.59 -9.39
CA LEU A 199 -15.53 -6.78 -9.80
C LEU A 199 -15.68 -7.96 -8.82
N GLU A 200 -16.52 -7.84 -7.80
CA GLU A 200 -16.74 -8.85 -6.75
C GLU A 200 -15.46 -9.28 -5.99
N ILE A 201 -14.39 -8.49 -6.10
CA ILE A 201 -13.18 -8.67 -5.29
C ILE A 201 -13.53 -8.51 -3.81
N LEU A 202 -14.38 -7.52 -3.51
CA LEU A 202 -14.91 -7.22 -2.19
C LEU A 202 -16.45 -7.26 -2.24
N ASN A 203 -17.05 -7.84 -1.20
CA ASN A 203 -18.48 -7.76 -0.93
C ASN A 203 -18.70 -7.44 0.57
N PHE A 204 -19.94 -7.18 0.97
CA PHE A 204 -20.25 -6.80 2.36
C PHE A 204 -19.91 -7.91 3.37
N GLU A 205 -20.07 -9.16 3.01
CA GLU A 205 -19.73 -10.31 3.86
C GLU A 205 -18.22 -10.37 4.09
N LYS A 206 -17.41 -10.31 3.02
CA LYS A 206 -15.94 -10.26 3.13
C LYS A 206 -15.47 -9.04 3.92
N LEU A 207 -16.08 -7.86 3.67
CA LEU A 207 -15.79 -6.66 4.41
C LEU A 207 -15.96 -6.87 5.92
N TYR A 208 -17.12 -7.39 6.33
CA TYR A 208 -17.43 -7.65 7.71
C TYR A 208 -16.47 -8.67 8.35
N ASN A 209 -16.25 -9.80 7.68
CA ASN A 209 -15.40 -10.88 8.19
C ASN A 209 -13.94 -10.43 8.37
N TYR A 210 -13.42 -9.57 7.51
CA TYR A 210 -12.04 -9.11 7.62
C TYR A 210 -11.88 -7.98 8.64
N LEU A 211 -12.93 -7.22 8.97
CA LEU A 211 -12.86 -6.15 9.97
C LEU A 211 -12.48 -6.64 11.38
N ILE A 212 -12.57 -7.94 11.66
CA ILE A 212 -12.09 -8.52 12.93
C ILE A 212 -10.60 -8.24 13.17
N PHE A 213 -9.82 -8.05 12.11
CA PHE A 213 -8.40 -7.71 12.20
C PHE A 213 -8.12 -6.21 12.35
N SER A 214 -9.14 -5.36 12.39
CA SER A 214 -8.98 -3.90 12.51
C SER A 214 -8.16 -3.44 13.73
N PRO A 215 -8.24 -4.09 14.93
CA PRO A 215 -7.39 -3.69 16.05
C PRO A 215 -5.89 -3.80 15.74
N ILE A 216 -5.49 -4.82 14.97
CA ILE A 216 -4.09 -5.02 14.56
C ILE A 216 -3.66 -3.91 13.60
N ALA A 217 -4.54 -3.52 12.68
CA ALA A 217 -4.29 -2.42 11.76
C ALA A 217 -4.12 -1.08 12.51
N VAL A 218 -4.97 -0.81 13.51
CA VAL A 218 -4.86 0.37 14.38
C VAL A 218 -3.51 0.42 15.09
N ILE A 219 -3.13 -0.69 15.75
CA ILE A 219 -1.84 -0.81 16.45
C ILE A 219 -0.69 -0.58 15.47
N GLY A 220 -0.74 -1.19 14.28
CA GLY A 220 0.30 -1.06 13.26
C GLY A 220 0.50 0.38 12.78
N VAL A 221 -0.57 1.13 12.51
CA VAL A 221 -0.48 2.54 12.10
C VAL A 221 0.12 3.39 13.21
N ILE A 222 -0.31 3.19 14.46
CA ILE A 222 0.21 3.94 15.61
C ILE A 222 1.68 3.65 15.82
N LEU A 223 2.08 2.38 15.77
CA LEU A 223 3.50 1.97 15.87
C LEU A 223 4.34 2.58 14.75
N GLY A 224 3.89 2.49 13.51
CA GLY A 224 4.60 3.06 12.38
C GLY A 224 4.71 4.58 12.47
N HIS A 225 3.66 5.28 12.92
CA HIS A 225 3.70 6.72 13.15
C HIS A 225 4.71 7.08 14.27
N TRP A 226 4.71 6.32 15.36
CA TRP A 226 5.67 6.49 16.45
C TRP A 226 7.11 6.24 15.97
N MET A 227 7.36 5.15 15.24
CA MET A 227 8.68 4.87 14.65
C MET A 227 9.12 6.00 13.73
N ASN A 228 8.23 6.45 12.84
CA ASN A 228 8.49 7.56 11.94
C ASN A 228 8.81 8.87 12.70
N SER A 229 8.10 9.17 13.80
CA SER A 229 8.34 10.37 14.58
C SER A 229 9.76 10.45 15.19
N LYS A 230 10.40 9.31 15.44
CA LYS A 230 11.76 9.21 15.98
C LYS A 230 12.86 9.45 14.95
N LEU A 231 12.56 9.35 13.66
CA LEU A 231 13.54 9.56 12.60
C LEU A 231 13.77 11.06 12.35
N SER A 232 15.01 11.45 12.14
CA SER A 232 15.34 12.76 11.58
C SER A 232 14.96 12.84 10.11
N ASP A 233 14.82 14.04 9.54
CA ASP A 233 14.53 14.20 8.10
C ASP A 233 15.57 13.48 7.24
N ASN A 234 16.86 13.62 7.55
CA ASN A 234 17.93 12.98 6.81
C ASN A 234 17.84 11.44 6.87
N SER A 235 17.66 10.87 8.08
CA SER A 235 17.52 9.43 8.25
C SER A 235 16.30 8.88 7.53
N PHE A 236 15.20 9.64 7.54
CA PHE A 236 13.97 9.28 6.85
C PHE A 236 14.17 9.16 5.34
N PHE A 237 14.74 10.19 4.69
CA PHE A 237 15.00 10.18 3.24
C PHE A 237 16.13 9.22 2.80
N THR A 238 16.91 8.69 3.75
CA THR A 238 17.89 7.63 3.46
C THR A 238 17.24 6.25 3.46
N ILE A 239 16.16 6.05 4.24
CA ILE A 239 15.48 4.75 4.38
C ILE A 239 14.40 4.55 3.29
N ILE A 240 13.83 5.64 2.77
CA ILE A 240 12.81 5.61 1.71
C ILE A 240 13.42 5.59 0.33
#